data_9ecd50e760e509f3128a7b7ca98e5c9d
#
_entry.id   9ecd50e760e509f3128a7b7ca98e5c9d
#
_cell.length_a   1.000
_cell.length_b   1.000
_cell.length_c   1.000
_cell.angle_alpha   90.00
_cell.angle_beta   90.00
_cell.angle_gamma   90.00
#
_symmetry.space_group_name_H-M   'P 1'
#
loop_
_entity.id
_entity.type
_entity.pdbx_description
1 polymer ?
#
loop_
_entity_poly.entity_id
_entity_poly.type
_entity_poly.pdbx_seq_one_letter_code
_entity_poly.pdbx_strand_id
1 'polypeptide(L)'
;SVLTFEHQEDAQRLGFDKVIMQAGGIGYGKADQALKDTPEKNDKIVILGGENYRIGMGGAAVSSADTGALSSGIELNAVQRSNPEMQKRAANAVRGMIESEENFIVSIHDHGAGGHLNCLSELVEDTGGHIDLDQLPVGDPTLSNKELIGNESQERMGLVIAEKHIDTLQKIADRERSPMYTVGNVTGDHRFVFESKSTGNKPMDFNLEDMFGSSPKTILEDKTIVRNYKSAAYDSSLIQTYLEAVLKLESVACKDWLTNKVDRCVGGKVAKQQCVGPLQLPLNNVGVMALDYSSQEGIATSIGHAPVAALIDPKAGSRTAITEALTNIIWAPLKDGLQSISLSANWMWPCKNEGEDARLYSAVEAISEFAIDLGINVPTGKDSLSMKQKYP
;
A
#
# COMPACT_ATOMS: atom_id res chain seq x y z
N SER A 1 -14.64 -7.16 -5.44
CA SER A 1 -16.01 -7.07 -4.86
C SER A 1 -16.28 -5.69 -4.29
N VAL A 2 -17.54 -5.32 -4.23
CA VAL A 2 -18.00 -4.14 -3.52
C VAL A 2 -18.74 -4.64 -2.29
N LEU A 3 -18.34 -4.16 -1.13
CA LEU A 3 -18.98 -4.48 0.15
C LEU A 3 -19.51 -3.19 0.75
N THR A 4 -20.81 -3.13 0.98
CA THR A 4 -21.49 -2.03 1.67
C THR A 4 -22.13 -2.56 2.93
N PHE A 5 -22.19 -1.72 3.93
CA PHE A 5 -22.78 -2.06 5.23
C PHE A 5 -23.22 -0.79 5.94
N GLU A 6 -24.42 -0.81 6.48
CA GLU A 6 -24.90 0.18 7.43
C GLU A 6 -25.76 -0.53 8.48
N HIS A 7 -25.51 -0.25 9.74
CA HIS A 7 -26.27 -0.75 10.87
C HIS A 7 -26.44 0.36 11.91
N GLN A 8 -27.62 0.47 12.46
CA GLN A 8 -27.94 1.38 13.55
C GLN A 8 -28.22 0.59 14.82
N GLU A 9 -27.45 0.86 15.85
CA GLU A 9 -27.66 0.33 17.21
C GLU A 9 -27.76 1.50 18.16
N ASP A 10 -28.94 1.66 18.78
CA ASP A 10 -29.26 2.82 19.61
C ASP A 10 -28.94 4.16 18.93
N ALA A 11 -27.99 4.92 19.48
CA ALA A 11 -27.52 6.19 18.93
C ALA A 11 -26.31 6.07 18.02
N GLN A 12 -25.73 4.86 17.85
CA GLN A 12 -24.54 4.63 17.02
C GLN A 12 -24.93 4.18 15.61
N ARG A 13 -24.31 4.79 14.60
CA ARG A 13 -24.31 4.30 13.22
C ARG A 13 -22.97 3.66 12.92
N LEU A 14 -23.02 2.42 12.45
CA LEU A 14 -21.87 1.64 12.00
C LEU A 14 -22.00 1.44 10.50
N GLY A 15 -20.99 1.82 9.74
CA GLY A 15 -21.02 1.72 8.29
C GLY A 15 -19.62 1.74 7.67
N PHE A 16 -19.57 1.48 6.37
CA PHE A 16 -18.33 1.54 5.58
C PHE A 16 -18.24 2.87 4.82
N ASP A 17 -18.38 3.99 5.55
CA ASP A 17 -18.41 5.33 4.96
C ASP A 17 -17.03 5.81 4.53
N LYS A 18 -15.97 5.37 5.20
CA LYS A 18 -14.59 5.60 4.75
C LYS A 18 -14.18 4.44 3.84
N VAL A 19 -14.01 4.73 2.56
CA VAL A 19 -13.72 3.72 1.53
C VAL A 19 -12.38 3.04 1.79
N ILE A 20 -12.38 1.71 1.76
CA ILE A 20 -11.20 0.87 1.82
C ILE A 20 -11.05 0.17 0.47
N MET A 21 -9.90 0.35 -0.18
CA MET A 21 -9.53 -0.39 -1.36
C MET A 21 -8.44 -1.39 -1.01
N GLN A 22 -8.73 -2.67 -1.16
CA GLN A 22 -7.74 -3.73 -1.01
C GLN A 22 -7.10 -4.00 -2.37
N ALA A 23 -5.81 -3.71 -2.45
CA ALA A 23 -4.99 -4.00 -3.61
C ALA A 23 -3.77 -4.82 -3.20
N GLY A 24 -3.37 -5.73 -4.06
CA GLY A 24 -2.21 -6.57 -3.83
C GLY A 24 -1.61 -7.04 -5.15
N GLY A 25 -0.38 -7.51 -5.09
CA GLY A 25 0.32 -8.01 -6.24
C GLY A 25 1.48 -8.91 -5.85
N ILE A 26 1.97 -9.64 -6.83
CA ILE A 26 3.13 -10.51 -6.69
C ILE A 26 4.10 -10.17 -7.82
N GLY A 27 5.38 -10.07 -7.44
CA GLY A 27 6.49 -9.90 -8.36
C GLY A 27 7.49 -11.05 -8.22
N TYR A 28 8.31 -11.20 -9.25
CA TYR A 28 9.45 -12.09 -9.27
C TYR A 28 10.72 -11.27 -9.52
N GLY A 29 11.75 -11.50 -8.74
CA GLY A 29 13.04 -10.82 -8.85
C GLY A 29 14.21 -11.74 -8.55
N LYS A 30 15.42 -11.25 -8.79
CA LYS A 30 16.66 -11.96 -8.43
C LYS A 30 16.91 -11.82 -6.92
N ALA A 31 17.30 -12.90 -6.27
CA ALA A 31 17.53 -12.92 -4.81
C ALA A 31 18.68 -12.01 -4.36
N ASP A 32 19.70 -11.84 -5.19
CA ASP A 32 20.84 -10.95 -4.96
C ASP A 32 20.48 -9.45 -5.04
N GLN A 33 19.28 -9.13 -5.53
CA GLN A 33 18.74 -7.77 -5.61
C GLN A 33 17.63 -7.50 -4.57
N ALA A 34 17.41 -8.42 -3.64
CA ALA A 34 16.33 -8.30 -2.67
C ALA A 34 16.62 -7.29 -1.54
N LEU A 35 17.88 -7.00 -1.29
CA LEU A 35 18.32 -6.05 -0.27
C LEU A 35 18.98 -4.83 -0.93
N LYS A 36 18.83 -3.66 -0.30
CA LYS A 36 19.56 -2.45 -0.70
C LYS A 36 21.05 -2.63 -0.37
N ASP A 37 21.90 -2.15 -1.26
CA ASP A 37 23.30 -1.94 -0.95
C ASP A 37 23.49 -0.63 -0.17
N THR A 38 24.65 -0.46 0.47
CA THR A 38 24.97 0.76 1.22
C THR A 38 25.53 1.81 0.26
N PRO A 39 24.91 3.00 0.15
CA PRO A 39 25.43 4.09 -0.67
C PRO A 39 26.81 4.57 -0.21
N GLU A 40 27.66 4.90 -1.17
CA GLU A 40 28.98 5.45 -0.90
C GLU A 40 29.00 6.98 -1.08
N LYS A 41 29.94 7.63 -0.41
CA LYS A 41 30.14 9.09 -0.55
C LYS A 41 30.38 9.46 -2.01
N ASN A 42 29.67 10.49 -2.50
CA ASN A 42 29.61 11.02 -3.86
C ASN A 42 28.74 10.22 -4.84
N ASP A 43 28.13 9.11 -4.45
CA ASP A 43 27.08 8.51 -5.26
C ASP A 43 25.98 9.52 -5.53
N LYS A 44 25.33 9.41 -6.66
CA LYS A 44 24.32 10.35 -7.11
C LYS A 44 22.92 9.91 -6.66
N ILE A 45 22.15 10.89 -6.20
CA ILE A 45 20.75 10.72 -5.87
C ILE A 45 19.96 11.19 -7.08
N VAL A 46 19.12 10.29 -7.61
CA VAL A 46 18.40 10.46 -8.87
C VAL A 46 16.92 10.25 -8.67
N ILE A 47 16.11 11.01 -9.38
CA ILE A 47 14.66 10.83 -9.49
C ILE A 47 14.32 10.44 -10.93
N LEU A 48 13.49 9.40 -11.07
CA LEU A 48 12.81 9.04 -12.31
C LEU A 48 11.32 9.39 -12.20
N GLY A 49 10.75 10.00 -13.23
CA GLY A 49 9.31 10.30 -13.29
C GLY A 49 8.98 11.77 -13.51
N GLY A 50 7.73 12.13 -13.24
CA GLY A 50 7.18 13.43 -13.63
C GLY A 50 7.48 14.59 -12.69
N GLU A 51 7.11 15.78 -13.15
CA GLU A 51 7.28 17.05 -12.43
C GLU A 51 6.31 17.21 -11.26
N ASN A 52 6.62 18.14 -10.37
CA ASN A 52 5.79 18.47 -9.21
C ASN A 52 4.71 19.48 -9.55
N TYR A 53 3.50 19.22 -9.12
CA TYR A 53 2.31 20.08 -9.25
C TYR A 53 1.60 20.20 -7.91
N ARG A 54 0.64 21.13 -7.79
CA ARG A 54 -0.16 21.33 -6.56
C ARG A 54 -1.24 20.26 -6.41
N ILE A 55 -0.81 19.00 -6.36
CA ILE A 55 -1.60 17.80 -6.13
C ILE A 55 -0.69 16.78 -5.44
N GLY A 56 -1.22 15.93 -4.56
CA GLY A 56 -0.41 15.05 -3.73
C GLY A 56 0.27 15.79 -2.57
N MET A 57 -0.46 16.75 -2.00
CA MET A 57 0.06 17.64 -0.96
C MET A 57 -0.29 17.12 0.43
N GLY A 58 0.64 16.43 1.07
CA GLY A 58 0.45 15.88 2.41
C GLY A 58 -0.60 14.79 2.49
N GLY A 59 -0.71 13.95 1.45
CA GLY A 59 -1.72 12.89 1.36
C GLY A 59 -1.70 11.93 2.53
N ALA A 60 -0.52 11.54 3.02
CA ALA A 60 -0.37 10.69 4.20
C ALA A 60 -0.96 11.33 5.46
N ALA A 61 -0.71 12.62 5.69
CA ALA A 61 -1.26 13.34 6.84
C ALA A 61 -2.79 13.46 6.75
N VAL A 62 -3.32 13.79 5.56
CA VAL A 62 -4.77 13.90 5.33
C VAL A 62 -5.45 12.54 5.47
N SER A 63 -4.86 11.46 4.94
CA SER A 63 -5.43 10.10 5.07
C SER A 63 -5.44 9.59 6.50
N SER A 64 -4.55 10.08 7.36
CA SER A 64 -4.49 9.76 8.79
C SER A 64 -5.45 10.60 9.65
N ALA A 65 -6.09 11.63 9.08
CA ALA A 65 -7.14 12.39 9.74
C ALA A 65 -8.51 11.71 9.58
N ASP A 66 -9.46 12.09 10.45
CA ASP A 66 -10.86 11.71 10.25
C ASP A 66 -11.38 12.37 8.96
N THR A 67 -12.02 11.63 8.09
CA THR A 67 -12.61 12.17 6.87
C THR A 67 -13.65 13.23 7.20
N GLY A 68 -13.62 14.37 6.52
CA GLY A 68 -14.46 15.53 6.81
C GLY A 68 -13.94 16.42 7.97
N ALA A 69 -12.78 16.13 8.52
CA ALA A 69 -12.16 16.98 9.55
C ALA A 69 -11.44 18.20 8.97
N LEU A 70 -11.07 18.15 7.70
CA LEU A 70 -10.36 19.20 6.98
C LEU A 70 -11.27 19.87 5.93
N SER A 71 -10.87 21.04 5.45
CA SER A 71 -11.61 21.68 4.37
C SER A 71 -11.46 20.90 3.06
N SER A 72 -12.50 20.91 2.22
CA SER A 72 -12.52 20.19 0.94
C SER A 72 -11.34 20.58 0.03
N GLY A 73 -10.85 21.82 0.10
CA GLY A 73 -9.69 22.26 -0.66
C GLY A 73 -8.39 21.55 -0.24
N ILE A 74 -8.21 21.31 1.05
CA ILE A 74 -7.06 20.57 1.57
C ILE A 74 -7.17 19.09 1.18
N GLU A 75 -8.35 18.49 1.37
CA GLU A 75 -8.59 17.08 1.04
C GLU A 75 -8.41 16.81 -0.46
N LEU A 76 -8.86 17.70 -1.33
CA LEU A 76 -8.68 17.58 -2.78
C LEU A 76 -7.21 17.72 -3.21
N ASN A 77 -6.47 18.65 -2.61
CA ASN A 77 -5.04 18.82 -2.90
C ASN A 77 -4.17 17.66 -2.41
N ALA A 78 -4.65 16.90 -1.43
CA ALA A 78 -3.97 15.72 -0.90
C ALA A 78 -4.08 14.49 -1.82
N VAL A 79 -5.02 14.48 -2.76
CA VAL A 79 -5.16 13.39 -3.72
C VAL A 79 -3.91 13.30 -4.59
N GLN A 80 -3.32 12.11 -4.66
CA GLN A 80 -2.14 11.89 -5.49
C GLN A 80 -2.51 11.91 -6.97
N ARG A 81 -1.62 12.48 -7.78
CA ARG A 81 -1.82 12.55 -9.23
C ARG A 81 -1.76 11.15 -9.85
N SER A 82 -2.74 10.83 -10.67
CA SER A 82 -2.73 9.63 -11.50
C SER A 82 -2.09 9.94 -12.86
N ASN A 83 -0.94 9.33 -13.13
CA ASN A 83 -0.28 9.38 -14.44
C ASN A 83 0.27 8.00 -14.81
N PRO A 84 -0.59 7.09 -15.31
CA PRO A 84 -0.20 5.71 -15.59
C PRO A 84 0.84 5.59 -16.71
N GLU A 85 0.86 6.52 -17.66
CA GLU A 85 1.89 6.54 -18.71
C GLU A 85 3.28 6.86 -18.11
N MET A 86 3.38 7.88 -17.27
CA MET A 86 4.64 8.24 -16.61
C MET A 86 5.11 7.13 -15.68
N GLN A 87 4.19 6.55 -14.91
CA GLN A 87 4.49 5.41 -14.04
C GLN A 87 5.07 4.23 -14.85
N LYS A 88 4.49 3.93 -16.01
CA LYS A 88 4.99 2.86 -16.89
C LYS A 88 6.37 3.18 -17.45
N ARG A 89 6.63 4.42 -17.85
CA ARG A 89 7.95 4.87 -18.33
C ARG A 89 9.02 4.73 -17.25
N ALA A 90 8.74 5.23 -16.03
CA ALA A 90 9.66 5.11 -14.90
C ALA A 90 9.91 3.63 -14.53
N ALA A 91 8.86 2.81 -14.45
CA ALA A 91 8.96 1.39 -14.19
C ALA A 91 9.79 0.66 -15.26
N ASN A 92 9.66 1.03 -16.54
CA ASN A 92 10.45 0.42 -17.62
C ASN A 92 11.93 0.83 -17.51
N ALA A 93 12.23 2.07 -17.11
CA ALA A 93 13.62 2.51 -16.89
C ALA A 93 14.28 1.71 -15.74
N VAL A 94 13.56 1.54 -14.62
CA VAL A 94 14.02 0.69 -13.51
C VAL A 94 14.23 -0.75 -13.99
N ARG A 95 13.26 -1.33 -14.70
CA ARG A 95 13.37 -2.69 -15.23
C ARG A 95 14.55 -2.84 -16.19
N GLY A 96 14.81 -1.84 -17.02
CA GLY A 96 15.95 -1.84 -17.93
C GLY A 96 17.29 -1.95 -17.21
N MET A 97 17.38 -1.46 -15.98
CA MET A 97 18.56 -1.63 -15.12
C MET A 97 18.60 -3.00 -14.45
N ILE A 98 17.53 -3.39 -13.77
CA ILE A 98 17.51 -4.62 -12.96
C ILE A 98 17.46 -5.91 -13.78
N GLU A 99 16.97 -5.86 -15.02
CA GLU A 99 16.92 -7.00 -15.94
C GLU A 99 18.20 -7.12 -16.82
N SER A 100 19.13 -6.17 -16.73
CA SER A 100 20.43 -6.25 -17.40
C SER A 100 21.35 -7.27 -16.71
N GLU A 101 22.49 -7.58 -17.34
CA GLU A 101 23.49 -8.50 -16.78
C GLU A 101 24.03 -7.96 -15.45
N GLU A 102 24.27 -6.65 -15.37
CA GLU A 102 24.71 -5.95 -14.16
C GLU A 102 23.69 -4.89 -13.75
N ASN A 103 23.23 -4.93 -12.51
CA ASN A 103 22.40 -3.90 -11.93
C ASN A 103 23.29 -2.92 -11.16
N PHE A 104 23.27 -1.65 -11.56
CA PHE A 104 24.06 -0.59 -10.93
C PHE A 104 23.27 0.26 -9.93
N ILE A 105 22.01 -0.06 -9.68
CA ILE A 105 21.20 0.62 -8.66
C ILE A 105 21.64 0.13 -7.28
N VAL A 106 22.14 1.07 -6.46
CA VAL A 106 22.59 0.80 -5.09
C VAL A 106 21.40 0.71 -4.13
N SER A 107 20.47 1.66 -4.24
CA SER A 107 19.28 1.75 -3.41
C SER A 107 18.16 2.36 -4.24
N ILE A 108 16.91 1.94 -3.99
CA ILE A 108 15.72 2.45 -4.67
C ILE A 108 14.55 2.56 -3.69
N HIS A 109 13.75 3.62 -3.84
CA HIS A 109 12.56 3.84 -3.05
C HIS A 109 11.45 4.56 -3.85
N ASP A 110 10.19 4.35 -3.49
CA ASP A 110 9.06 5.05 -4.09
C ASP A 110 8.82 6.44 -3.47
N HIS A 111 8.15 7.32 -4.22
CA HIS A 111 7.71 8.62 -3.73
C HIS A 111 6.29 8.55 -3.14
N GLY A 112 6.05 7.64 -2.21
CA GLY A 112 4.79 7.54 -1.49
C GLY A 112 4.60 8.64 -0.45
N ALA A 113 4.19 8.24 0.75
CA ALA A 113 3.96 9.14 1.88
C ALA A 113 5.18 10.03 2.18
N GLY A 114 4.93 11.33 2.35
CA GLY A 114 5.98 12.33 2.63
C GLY A 114 6.79 12.78 1.41
N GLY A 115 6.49 12.26 0.22
CA GLY A 115 7.06 12.73 -1.04
C GLY A 115 8.59 12.62 -1.12
N HIS A 116 9.23 13.69 -1.64
CA HIS A 116 10.70 13.72 -1.75
C HIS A 116 11.41 13.59 -0.41
N LEU A 117 10.82 14.11 0.66
CA LEU A 117 11.43 14.02 1.98
C LEU A 117 11.68 12.57 2.38
N ASN A 118 10.63 11.78 2.44
CA ASN A 118 10.73 10.37 2.86
C ASN A 118 11.54 9.56 1.87
N CYS A 119 11.17 9.58 0.59
CA CYS A 119 11.86 8.80 -0.42
C CYS A 119 13.37 9.02 -0.41
N LEU A 120 13.80 10.29 -0.48
CA LEU A 120 15.23 10.59 -0.63
C LEU A 120 16.02 10.43 0.67
N SER A 121 15.41 10.61 1.84
CA SER A 121 16.08 10.34 3.12
C SER A 121 16.24 8.84 3.38
N GLU A 122 15.24 8.03 3.07
CA GLU A 122 15.31 6.57 3.23
C GLU A 122 16.33 5.90 2.29
N LEU A 123 16.64 6.54 1.16
CA LEU A 123 17.71 6.07 0.27
C LEU A 123 19.10 6.15 0.91
N VAL A 124 19.31 7.09 1.82
CA VAL A 124 20.62 7.45 2.41
C VAL A 124 20.62 7.41 3.94
N GLU A 125 19.68 6.69 4.54
CA GLU A 125 19.45 6.63 5.99
C GLU A 125 20.72 6.30 6.80
N ASP A 126 21.61 5.49 6.24
CA ASP A 126 22.87 5.08 6.88
C ASP A 126 24.05 6.00 6.58
N THR A 127 23.90 6.95 5.66
CA THR A 127 25.07 7.68 5.13
C THR A 127 24.93 9.19 5.11
N GLY A 128 23.73 9.68 4.82
CA GLY A 128 23.49 11.11 4.64
C GLY A 128 23.45 11.54 3.17
N GLY A 129 22.72 12.63 2.91
CA GLY A 129 22.51 13.15 1.57
C GLY A 129 22.30 14.64 1.51
N HIS A 130 22.74 15.24 0.41
CA HIS A 130 22.55 16.65 0.10
C HIS A 130 21.76 16.78 -1.21
N ILE A 131 20.57 17.37 -1.11
CA ILE A 131 19.63 17.56 -2.22
C ILE A 131 19.65 19.01 -2.66
N ASP A 132 19.86 19.25 -3.93
CA ASP A 132 19.74 20.55 -4.58
C ASP A 132 18.30 20.78 -5.00
N LEU A 133 17.60 21.68 -4.29
CA LEU A 133 16.19 22.01 -4.58
C LEU A 133 16.00 22.54 -6.00
N ASP A 134 17.02 23.22 -6.54
CA ASP A 134 16.95 23.81 -7.87
C ASP A 134 16.97 22.75 -9.00
N GLN A 135 17.33 21.51 -8.67
CA GLN A 135 17.32 20.36 -9.57
C GLN A 135 16.05 19.49 -9.45
N LEU A 136 15.20 19.75 -8.48
CA LEU A 136 13.93 19.04 -8.40
C LEU A 136 13.01 19.44 -9.56
N PRO A 137 12.27 18.48 -10.15
CA PRO A 137 11.39 18.77 -11.28
C PRO A 137 10.17 19.60 -10.84
N VAL A 138 10.01 20.80 -11.37
CA VAL A 138 8.94 21.73 -11.03
C VAL A 138 8.03 21.96 -12.23
N GLY A 139 6.79 21.48 -12.17
CA GLY A 139 5.76 21.74 -13.18
C GLY A 139 4.89 22.96 -12.83
N ASP A 140 4.66 23.22 -11.53
CA ASP A 140 4.01 24.42 -11.03
C ASP A 140 5.02 25.33 -10.31
N PRO A 141 5.46 26.43 -10.93
CA PRO A 141 6.47 27.32 -10.36
C PRO A 141 5.96 28.13 -9.15
N THR A 142 4.68 28.02 -8.78
CA THR A 142 4.11 28.67 -7.61
C THR A 142 4.23 27.83 -6.33
N LEU A 143 4.78 26.61 -6.42
CA LEU A 143 5.02 25.76 -5.25
C LEU A 143 6.07 26.38 -4.33
N SER A 144 5.76 26.42 -3.05
CA SER A 144 6.76 26.71 -2.01
C SER A 144 7.71 25.53 -1.82
N ASN A 145 8.87 25.77 -1.20
CA ASN A 145 9.83 24.71 -0.90
C ASN A 145 9.22 23.57 -0.07
N LYS A 146 8.31 23.89 0.88
CA LYS A 146 7.61 22.87 1.69
C LYS A 146 6.70 22.00 0.84
N GLU A 147 5.96 22.61 -0.06
CA GLU A 147 5.07 21.92 -0.98
C GLU A 147 5.87 21.04 -1.96
N LEU A 148 7.00 21.54 -2.45
CA LEU A 148 7.89 20.78 -3.33
C LEU A 148 8.48 19.56 -2.59
N ILE A 149 9.06 19.76 -1.42
CA ILE A 149 9.70 18.68 -0.63
C ILE A 149 8.70 17.60 -0.23
N GLY A 150 7.50 17.97 0.16
CA GLY A 150 6.45 17.05 0.61
C GLY A 150 5.51 16.54 -0.50
N ASN A 151 5.83 16.76 -1.78
CA ASN A 151 4.95 16.40 -2.88
C ASN A 151 4.94 14.90 -3.15
N GLU A 152 3.81 14.26 -2.91
CA GLU A 152 3.61 12.82 -3.10
C GLU A 152 3.21 12.51 -4.54
N SER A 153 3.84 11.51 -5.15
CA SER A 153 3.52 11.10 -6.52
C SER A 153 3.97 9.66 -6.77
N GLN A 154 3.01 8.78 -7.01
CA GLN A 154 3.23 7.34 -7.20
C GLN A 154 3.97 7.00 -8.49
N GLU A 155 4.01 7.89 -9.46
CA GLU A 155 4.74 7.68 -10.72
C GLU A 155 6.25 7.93 -10.60
N ARG A 156 6.72 8.46 -9.46
CA ARG A 156 8.14 8.74 -9.26
C ARG A 156 8.85 7.65 -8.46
N MET A 157 10.11 7.44 -8.80
CA MET A 157 11.03 6.58 -8.06
C MET A 157 12.32 7.35 -7.78
N GLY A 158 12.79 7.28 -6.53
CA GLY A 158 14.11 7.76 -6.15
C GLY A 158 15.12 6.60 -6.16
N LEU A 159 16.35 6.85 -6.53
CA LEU A 159 17.41 5.86 -6.49
C LEU A 159 18.77 6.48 -6.22
N VAL A 160 19.69 5.65 -5.74
CA VAL A 160 21.13 5.96 -5.62
C VAL A 160 21.90 5.12 -6.62
N ILE A 161 22.87 5.75 -7.27
CA ILE A 161 23.75 5.12 -8.27
C ILE A 161 25.14 5.77 -8.24
N ALA A 162 26.18 4.97 -8.43
CA ALA A 162 27.53 5.51 -8.54
C ALA A 162 27.65 6.45 -9.75
N GLU A 163 28.37 7.56 -9.60
CA GLU A 163 28.51 8.60 -10.64
C GLU A 163 28.94 8.04 -12.00
N LYS A 164 29.85 7.07 -12.03
CA LYS A 164 30.34 6.41 -13.26
C LYS A 164 29.24 5.70 -14.07
N HIS A 165 28.07 5.40 -13.48
CA HIS A 165 26.96 4.69 -14.13
C HIS A 165 25.77 5.59 -14.50
N ILE A 166 25.84 6.89 -14.20
CA ILE A 166 24.79 7.86 -14.55
C ILE A 166 24.46 7.83 -16.04
N ASP A 167 25.47 7.83 -16.91
CA ASP A 167 25.26 7.82 -18.36
C ASP A 167 24.55 6.54 -18.83
N THR A 168 24.76 5.42 -18.17
CA THR A 168 24.05 4.16 -18.47
C THR A 168 22.58 4.26 -18.11
N LEU A 169 22.26 4.76 -16.93
CA LEU A 169 20.88 4.99 -16.51
C LEU A 169 20.20 6.04 -17.41
N GLN A 170 20.90 7.13 -17.77
CA GLN A 170 20.34 8.17 -18.63
C GLN A 170 19.95 7.61 -20.01
N LYS A 171 20.81 6.78 -20.64
CA LYS A 171 20.49 6.13 -21.92
C LYS A 171 19.25 5.23 -21.84
N ILE A 172 19.07 4.53 -20.73
CA ILE A 172 17.89 3.68 -20.51
C ILE A 172 16.66 4.56 -20.28
N ALA A 173 16.78 5.59 -19.46
CA ALA A 173 15.70 6.54 -19.19
C ALA A 173 15.23 7.24 -20.47
N ASP A 174 16.18 7.68 -21.33
CA ASP A 174 15.87 8.30 -22.62
C ASP A 174 15.15 7.32 -23.56
N ARG A 175 15.63 6.07 -23.66
CA ARG A 175 14.97 5.02 -24.44
C ARG A 175 13.52 4.80 -24.03
N GLU A 176 13.28 4.75 -22.72
CA GLU A 176 11.93 4.55 -22.15
C GLU A 176 11.13 5.85 -22.05
N ARG A 177 11.73 6.99 -22.44
CA ARG A 177 11.12 8.33 -22.32
C ARG A 177 10.72 8.66 -20.88
N SER A 178 11.45 8.16 -19.90
CA SER A 178 11.32 8.49 -18.49
C SER A 178 12.17 9.72 -18.19
N PRO A 179 11.59 10.83 -17.75
CA PRO A 179 12.39 11.94 -17.25
C PRO A 179 13.30 11.48 -16.11
N MET A 180 14.53 11.96 -16.12
CA MET A 180 15.54 11.65 -15.12
C MET A 180 16.18 12.94 -14.61
N TYR A 181 16.33 13.04 -13.29
CA TYR A 181 16.88 14.22 -12.63
C TYR A 181 17.94 13.78 -11.61
N THR A 182 19.17 14.23 -11.78
CA THR A 182 20.20 14.07 -10.74
C THR A 182 20.05 15.22 -9.75
N VAL A 183 19.47 14.94 -8.59
CA VAL A 183 19.03 15.97 -7.65
C VAL A 183 19.96 16.17 -6.45
N GLY A 184 20.96 15.30 -6.27
CA GLY A 184 21.84 15.40 -5.12
C GLY A 184 22.94 14.34 -5.13
N ASN A 185 23.63 14.26 -4.01
CA ASN A 185 24.67 13.28 -3.79
C ASN A 185 24.71 12.82 -2.32
N VAL A 186 25.25 11.62 -2.13
CA VAL A 186 25.54 11.03 -0.83
C VAL A 186 26.73 11.74 -0.18
N THR A 187 26.60 12.10 1.10
CA THR A 187 27.61 12.91 1.80
C THR A 187 28.50 12.09 2.74
N GLY A 188 27.97 11.07 3.37
CA GLY A 188 28.68 10.26 4.37
C GLY A 188 28.84 10.94 5.73
N ASP A 189 28.05 11.98 6.02
CA ASP A 189 28.11 12.77 7.27
C ASP A 189 26.89 12.56 8.19
N HIS A 190 26.00 11.62 7.84
CA HIS A 190 24.75 11.34 8.53
C HIS A 190 23.81 12.53 8.67
N ARG A 191 23.90 13.49 7.75
CA ARG A 191 22.97 14.62 7.66
C ARG A 191 22.13 14.50 6.41
N PHE A 192 20.91 15.02 6.48
CA PHE A 192 20.02 15.12 5.32
C PHE A 192 19.63 16.58 5.10
N VAL A 193 20.02 17.12 3.96
CA VAL A 193 19.92 18.55 3.66
C VAL A 193 19.20 18.78 2.35
N PHE A 194 18.19 19.66 2.36
CA PHE A 194 17.69 20.31 1.16
C PHE A 194 18.20 21.75 1.10
N GLU A 195 18.88 22.10 0.03
CA GLU A 195 19.45 23.43 -0.19
C GLU A 195 19.12 23.93 -1.60
N SER A 196 18.67 25.17 -1.72
CA SER A 196 18.65 25.89 -3.00
C SER A 196 19.96 26.61 -3.19
N LYS A 197 20.73 26.20 -4.15
CA LYS A 197 22.04 26.82 -4.46
C LYS A 197 21.87 28.23 -5.02
N SER A 198 20.80 28.50 -5.72
CA SER A 198 20.52 29.83 -6.31
C SER A 198 20.18 30.88 -5.25
N THR A 199 19.56 30.49 -4.14
CA THR A 199 19.15 31.41 -3.07
C THR A 199 19.96 31.25 -1.77
N GLY A 200 20.73 30.16 -1.62
CA GLY A 200 21.40 29.80 -0.38
C GLY A 200 20.44 29.38 0.75
N ASN A 201 19.16 29.20 0.46
CA ASN A 201 18.18 28.81 1.47
C ASN A 201 18.27 27.31 1.76
N LYS A 202 18.30 26.96 3.06
CA LYS A 202 18.26 25.58 3.56
C LYS A 202 16.98 25.35 4.36
N PRO A 203 15.86 25.03 3.70
CA PRO A 203 14.60 24.82 4.41
C PRO A 203 14.62 23.58 5.31
N MET A 204 15.56 22.68 5.10
CA MET A 204 15.74 21.47 5.87
C MET A 204 17.21 21.11 5.99
N ASP A 205 17.67 20.85 7.21
CA ASP A 205 19.02 20.45 7.58
C ASP A 205 18.97 19.68 8.90
N PHE A 206 18.86 18.34 8.83
CA PHE A 206 18.68 17.47 9.99
C PHE A 206 19.74 16.39 10.08
N ASN A 207 20.01 15.92 11.30
CA ASN A 207 20.70 14.66 11.49
C ASN A 207 19.74 13.51 11.18
N LEU A 208 20.23 12.47 10.53
CA LEU A 208 19.41 11.28 10.24
C LEU A 208 18.95 10.56 11.51
N GLU A 209 19.73 10.60 12.57
CA GLU A 209 19.35 10.05 13.89
C GLU A 209 18.08 10.73 14.44
N ASP A 210 17.93 12.05 14.22
CA ASP A 210 16.72 12.79 14.63
C ASP A 210 15.50 12.42 13.78
N MET A 211 15.72 11.99 12.53
CA MET A 211 14.66 11.58 11.61
C MET A 211 14.24 10.11 11.77
N PHE A 212 15.21 9.21 11.88
CA PHE A 212 15.01 7.74 11.92
C PHE A 212 15.26 7.13 13.29
N GLY A 213 15.61 7.92 14.30
CA GLY A 213 15.77 7.47 15.66
C GLY A 213 14.49 6.89 16.26
N SER A 214 14.61 6.27 17.43
CA SER A 214 13.46 5.65 18.08
C SER A 214 12.42 6.68 18.50
N SER A 215 11.20 6.54 17.99
CA SER A 215 10.06 7.33 18.47
C SER A 215 9.81 7.07 19.96
N PRO A 216 9.33 8.08 20.71
CA PRO A 216 8.90 7.86 22.08
C PRO A 216 7.87 6.73 22.14
N LYS A 217 8.00 5.87 23.16
CA LYS A 217 7.07 4.75 23.36
C LYS A 217 5.66 5.29 23.55
N THR A 218 4.76 4.94 22.65
CA THR A 218 3.33 5.23 22.79
C THR A 218 2.69 4.18 23.68
N ILE A 219 1.99 4.63 24.72
CA ILE A 219 1.22 3.75 25.61
C ILE A 219 -0.26 4.04 25.34
N LEU A 220 -0.99 3.01 24.91
CA LEU A 220 -2.43 3.09 24.72
C LEU A 220 -3.11 2.47 25.96
N GLU A 221 -3.95 3.24 26.62
CA GLU A 221 -4.76 2.80 27.74
C GLU A 221 -6.24 2.89 27.35
N ASP A 222 -6.89 1.76 27.24
CA ASP A 222 -8.30 1.69 26.84
C ASP A 222 -9.05 0.61 27.63
N LYS A 223 -10.37 0.68 27.62
CA LYS A 223 -11.25 -0.23 28.32
C LYS A 223 -11.93 -1.18 27.35
N THR A 224 -11.94 -2.45 27.70
CA THR A 224 -12.78 -3.43 26.98
C THR A 224 -14.26 -3.09 27.16
N ILE A 225 -14.93 -2.77 26.04
CA ILE A 225 -16.38 -2.56 25.99
C ILE A 225 -17.01 -3.83 25.44
N VAL A 226 -17.88 -4.44 26.24
CA VAL A 226 -18.67 -5.59 25.81
C VAL A 226 -19.92 -5.06 25.12
N ARG A 227 -20.08 -5.36 23.82
CA ARG A 227 -21.29 -5.07 23.05
C ARG A 227 -22.16 -6.32 22.99
N ASN A 228 -23.45 -6.18 23.35
CA ASN A 228 -24.43 -7.24 23.28
C ASN A 228 -25.36 -6.98 22.11
N TYR A 229 -25.33 -7.84 21.12
CA TYR A 229 -26.25 -7.79 19.98
C TYR A 229 -27.44 -8.73 20.21
N LYS A 230 -28.58 -8.33 19.68
CA LYS A 230 -29.78 -9.19 19.71
C LYS A 230 -29.54 -10.42 18.85
N SER A 231 -29.90 -11.59 19.35
CA SER A 231 -29.87 -12.81 18.54
C SER A 231 -30.84 -12.69 17.37
N ALA A 232 -30.38 -13.12 16.19
CA ALA A 232 -31.28 -13.20 15.03
C ALA A 232 -32.37 -14.24 15.26
N ALA A 233 -33.61 -13.88 14.96
CA ALA A 233 -34.72 -14.80 14.97
C ALA A 233 -35.02 -15.26 13.54
N TYR A 234 -35.10 -16.57 13.34
CA TYR A 234 -35.37 -17.18 12.04
C TYR A 234 -36.66 -17.96 12.05
N ASP A 235 -37.47 -17.79 11.01
CA ASP A 235 -38.64 -18.60 10.72
C ASP A 235 -38.29 -19.54 9.54
N SER A 236 -38.25 -20.84 9.79
CA SER A 236 -37.93 -21.84 8.78
C SER A 236 -38.89 -21.88 7.60
N SER A 237 -40.12 -21.37 7.76
CA SER A 237 -41.09 -21.26 6.66
C SER A 237 -40.73 -20.15 5.65
N LEU A 238 -39.86 -19.21 6.03
CA LEU A 238 -39.43 -18.06 5.23
C LEU A 238 -38.08 -18.25 4.57
N ILE A 239 -37.52 -19.47 4.49
CA ILE A 239 -36.19 -19.75 3.97
C ILE A 239 -35.98 -19.21 2.54
N GLN A 240 -37.01 -19.32 1.68
CA GLN A 240 -36.94 -18.78 0.33
C GLN A 240 -36.83 -17.25 0.34
N THR A 241 -37.56 -16.58 1.18
CA THR A 241 -37.53 -15.12 1.34
C THR A 241 -36.14 -14.67 1.82
N TYR A 242 -35.57 -15.40 2.78
CA TYR A 242 -34.21 -15.10 3.26
C TYR A 242 -33.16 -15.30 2.16
N LEU A 243 -33.25 -16.38 1.38
CA LEU A 243 -32.36 -16.64 0.25
C LEU A 243 -32.44 -15.51 -0.79
N GLU A 244 -33.64 -15.12 -1.18
CA GLU A 244 -33.87 -14.00 -2.11
C GLU A 244 -33.30 -12.68 -1.58
N ALA A 245 -33.46 -12.42 -0.27
CA ALA A 245 -32.89 -11.24 0.37
C ALA A 245 -31.37 -11.26 0.33
N VAL A 246 -30.72 -12.39 0.65
CA VAL A 246 -29.25 -12.54 0.59
C VAL A 246 -28.76 -12.36 -0.83
N LEU A 247 -29.41 -12.94 -1.83
CA LEU A 247 -29.00 -12.80 -3.25
C LEU A 247 -29.12 -11.35 -3.78
N LYS A 248 -29.94 -10.51 -3.12
CA LYS A 248 -30.10 -9.08 -3.45
C LYS A 248 -29.11 -8.18 -2.72
N LEU A 249 -28.38 -8.69 -1.72
CA LEU A 249 -27.35 -7.90 -1.05
C LEU A 249 -26.30 -7.44 -2.06
N GLU A 250 -25.88 -6.20 -1.94
CA GLU A 250 -24.91 -5.59 -2.84
C GLU A 250 -23.56 -6.33 -2.84
N SER A 251 -23.17 -6.90 -1.70
CA SER A 251 -21.98 -7.74 -1.55
C SER A 251 -22.07 -9.09 -2.27
N VAL A 252 -23.29 -9.60 -2.51
CA VAL A 252 -23.56 -10.93 -3.07
C VAL A 252 -24.05 -10.86 -4.52
N ALA A 253 -24.84 -9.84 -4.85
CA ALA A 253 -25.43 -9.67 -6.18
C ALA A 253 -24.39 -9.63 -7.29
N CYS A 254 -24.81 -10.00 -8.50
CA CYS A 254 -23.95 -10.04 -9.69
C CYS A 254 -23.32 -8.68 -10.01
N LYS A 255 -22.01 -8.65 -10.24
CA LYS A 255 -21.21 -7.46 -10.55
C LYS A 255 -20.47 -7.59 -11.88
N ASP A 256 -21.01 -8.31 -12.86
CA ASP A 256 -20.38 -8.48 -14.16
C ASP A 256 -20.18 -7.15 -14.90
N TRP A 257 -20.98 -6.13 -14.64
CA TRP A 257 -20.75 -4.75 -15.10
C TRP A 257 -19.40 -4.20 -14.64
N LEU A 258 -18.89 -4.63 -13.49
CA LEU A 258 -17.58 -4.27 -12.95
C LEU A 258 -16.53 -5.31 -13.33
N THR A 259 -16.74 -6.58 -13.00
CA THR A 259 -15.75 -7.65 -13.16
C THR A 259 -15.41 -7.98 -14.61
N ASN A 260 -16.31 -7.71 -15.56
CA ASN A 260 -16.06 -7.94 -16.98
C ASN A 260 -15.40 -6.75 -17.70
N LYS A 261 -15.33 -5.60 -17.07
CA LYS A 261 -14.77 -4.36 -17.66
C LYS A 261 -13.42 -3.98 -17.06
N VAL A 262 -13.22 -4.23 -15.78
CA VAL A 262 -12.03 -3.81 -15.05
C VAL A 262 -11.49 -4.97 -14.22
N ASP A 263 -10.19 -4.96 -13.95
CA ASP A 263 -9.49 -5.74 -12.93
C ASP A 263 -9.70 -7.27 -13.02
N ARG A 264 -9.92 -7.79 -14.21
CA ARG A 264 -10.02 -9.25 -14.40
C ARG A 264 -8.68 -9.93 -14.15
N CYS A 265 -7.69 -9.49 -14.86
CA CYS A 265 -6.30 -9.95 -14.74
C CYS A 265 -5.38 -8.95 -15.40
N VAL A 266 -4.23 -8.73 -14.81
CA VAL A 266 -3.16 -7.92 -15.37
C VAL A 266 -1.93 -8.80 -15.58
N GLY A 267 -1.39 -8.78 -16.79
CA GLY A 267 -0.21 -9.55 -17.15
C GLY A 267 -0.51 -10.77 -18.06
N GLY A 268 0.53 -11.32 -18.65
CA GLY A 268 0.43 -12.36 -19.69
C GLY A 268 0.52 -13.80 -19.18
N LYS A 269 0.82 -14.03 -17.90
CA LYS A 269 1.10 -15.35 -17.33
C LYS A 269 -0.03 -15.84 -16.42
N VAL A 270 -1.25 -15.43 -16.68
CA VAL A 270 -2.41 -15.80 -15.86
C VAL A 270 -2.77 -17.26 -16.08
N ALA A 271 -2.65 -18.09 -15.04
CA ALA A 271 -3.07 -19.48 -15.05
C ALA A 271 -4.52 -19.64 -14.54
N LYS A 272 -4.96 -18.79 -13.61
CA LYS A 272 -6.32 -18.81 -13.08
C LYS A 272 -6.77 -17.39 -12.69
N GLN A 273 -7.98 -17.03 -13.07
CA GLN A 273 -8.57 -15.71 -12.80
C GLN A 273 -9.97 -15.85 -12.17
N GLN A 274 -10.59 -14.73 -11.78
CA GLN A 274 -11.90 -14.71 -11.14
C GLN A 274 -13.04 -15.23 -12.04
N CYS A 275 -13.00 -14.97 -13.35
CA CYS A 275 -14.03 -15.41 -14.27
C CYS A 275 -13.69 -16.81 -14.83
N VAL A 276 -14.63 -17.74 -14.74
CA VAL A 276 -14.44 -19.15 -15.08
C VAL A 276 -15.59 -19.73 -15.91
N GLY A 277 -15.30 -20.82 -16.59
CA GLY A 277 -16.26 -21.59 -17.39
C GLY A 277 -16.70 -20.89 -18.70
N PRO A 278 -17.56 -21.54 -19.49
CA PRO A 278 -18.03 -20.98 -20.76
C PRO A 278 -18.77 -19.65 -20.63
N LEU A 279 -19.47 -19.43 -19.51
CA LEU A 279 -20.22 -18.21 -19.23
C LEU A 279 -19.37 -17.10 -18.63
N GLN A 280 -18.09 -17.36 -18.32
CA GLN A 280 -17.18 -16.38 -17.72
C GLN A 280 -17.76 -15.71 -16.47
N LEU A 281 -18.34 -16.51 -15.58
CA LEU A 281 -18.90 -16.02 -14.32
C LEU A 281 -17.80 -15.77 -13.29
N PRO A 282 -17.90 -14.72 -12.46
CA PRO A 282 -16.90 -14.38 -11.44
C PRO A 282 -17.04 -15.27 -10.19
N LEU A 283 -16.82 -16.56 -10.34
CA LEU A 283 -17.02 -17.58 -9.30
C LEU A 283 -15.75 -18.00 -8.57
N ASN A 284 -14.60 -17.49 -9.00
CA ASN A 284 -13.32 -17.91 -8.46
C ASN A 284 -12.69 -16.82 -7.60
N ASN A 285 -12.31 -17.18 -6.38
CA ASN A 285 -11.71 -16.26 -5.40
C ASN A 285 -10.19 -16.46 -5.22
N VAL A 286 -9.55 -17.22 -6.10
CA VAL A 286 -8.11 -17.39 -6.13
C VAL A 286 -7.55 -16.98 -7.49
N GLY A 287 -6.54 -16.12 -7.48
CA GLY A 287 -5.74 -15.78 -8.66
C GLY A 287 -4.48 -16.64 -8.69
N VAL A 288 -4.12 -17.18 -9.85
CA VAL A 288 -2.86 -17.92 -10.03
C VAL A 288 -2.10 -17.36 -11.22
N MET A 289 -0.84 -17.02 -10.98
CA MET A 289 0.10 -16.56 -11.99
C MET A 289 1.20 -17.60 -12.18
N ALA A 290 1.50 -17.97 -13.41
CA ALA A 290 2.65 -18.81 -13.73
C ALA A 290 3.95 -17.99 -13.56
N LEU A 291 5.04 -18.63 -13.12
CA LEU A 291 6.35 -17.99 -13.04
C LEU A 291 6.96 -17.77 -14.42
N ASP A 292 6.78 -18.74 -15.30
CA ASP A 292 7.27 -18.69 -16.68
C ASP A 292 6.28 -19.35 -17.67
N TYR A 293 6.68 -19.53 -18.92
CA TYR A 293 5.86 -20.14 -19.97
C TYR A 293 6.17 -21.63 -20.21
N SER A 294 7.13 -22.21 -19.52
CA SER A 294 7.64 -23.57 -19.76
C SER A 294 7.46 -24.51 -18.58
N SER A 295 7.45 -23.99 -17.35
CA SER A 295 7.22 -24.78 -16.14
C SER A 295 5.73 -24.85 -15.77
N GLN A 296 5.43 -25.66 -14.75
CA GLN A 296 4.12 -25.72 -14.11
C GLN A 296 4.12 -25.04 -12.73
N GLU A 297 5.16 -24.26 -12.46
CA GLU A 297 5.26 -23.52 -11.21
C GLU A 297 4.53 -22.18 -11.30
N GLY A 298 3.91 -21.79 -10.21
CA GLY A 298 3.14 -20.56 -10.14
C GLY A 298 3.00 -20.05 -8.71
N ILE A 299 2.35 -18.90 -8.59
CA ILE A 299 2.03 -18.29 -7.32
C ILE A 299 0.53 -18.08 -7.25
N ALA A 300 -0.09 -18.55 -6.17
CA ALA A 300 -1.50 -18.36 -5.89
C ALA A 300 -1.69 -17.21 -4.90
N THR A 301 -2.75 -16.43 -5.09
CA THR A 301 -3.13 -15.33 -4.20
C THR A 301 -4.62 -15.38 -3.91
N SER A 302 -4.99 -15.16 -2.66
CA SER A 302 -6.38 -14.99 -2.23
C SER A 302 -6.49 -13.88 -1.21
N ILE A 303 -7.72 -13.43 -0.97
CA ILE A 303 -8.05 -12.41 0.03
C ILE A 303 -9.09 -13.00 0.98
N GLY A 304 -8.99 -12.66 2.25
CA GLY A 304 -10.01 -12.92 3.24
C GLY A 304 -10.28 -11.66 4.06
N HIS A 305 -11.53 -11.41 4.41
CA HIS A 305 -11.94 -10.26 5.21
C HIS A 305 -13.26 -10.56 5.95
N ALA A 306 -13.39 -10.06 7.16
CA ALA A 306 -14.61 -10.30 7.96
C ALA A 306 -14.97 -9.08 8.83
N PRO A 307 -15.14 -7.88 8.23
CA PRO A 307 -15.32 -6.65 9.00
C PRO A 307 -16.62 -6.66 9.82
N VAL A 308 -17.70 -7.21 9.30
CA VAL A 308 -19.00 -7.29 10.01
C VAL A 308 -18.92 -8.26 11.20
N ALA A 309 -18.28 -9.42 11.03
CA ALA A 309 -18.05 -10.35 12.13
C ALA A 309 -17.16 -9.73 13.21
N ALA A 310 -16.14 -8.94 12.81
CA ALA A 310 -15.26 -8.24 13.74
C ALA A 310 -15.98 -7.13 14.54
N LEU A 311 -17.06 -6.53 14.04
CA LEU A 311 -17.88 -5.62 14.81
C LEU A 311 -18.55 -6.33 16.01
N ILE A 312 -18.94 -7.58 15.83
CA ILE A 312 -19.55 -8.40 16.88
C ILE A 312 -18.47 -8.90 17.84
N ASP A 313 -17.49 -9.62 17.31
CA ASP A 313 -16.37 -10.20 18.06
C ASP A 313 -15.06 -10.02 17.28
N PRO A 314 -14.13 -9.19 17.78
CA PRO A 314 -12.87 -8.90 17.08
C PRO A 314 -11.99 -10.15 16.93
N LYS A 315 -11.98 -11.06 17.91
CA LYS A 315 -11.21 -12.31 17.86
C LYS A 315 -11.77 -13.26 16.81
N ALA A 316 -13.09 -13.48 16.82
CA ALA A 316 -13.77 -14.34 15.87
C ALA A 316 -13.67 -13.78 14.44
N GLY A 317 -13.90 -12.49 14.27
CA GLY A 317 -13.81 -11.82 12.96
C GLY A 317 -12.42 -11.94 12.35
N SER A 318 -11.38 -11.75 13.17
CA SER A 318 -9.97 -11.87 12.72
C SER A 318 -9.62 -13.28 12.27
N ARG A 319 -10.03 -14.31 13.04
CA ARG A 319 -9.86 -15.70 12.63
C ARG A 319 -10.66 -16.04 11.36
N THR A 320 -11.87 -15.51 11.25
CA THR A 320 -12.71 -15.70 10.06
C THR A 320 -12.06 -15.10 8.81
N ALA A 321 -11.41 -13.95 8.91
CA ALA A 321 -10.68 -13.36 7.79
C ALA A 321 -9.55 -14.27 7.27
N ILE A 322 -8.73 -14.82 8.17
CA ILE A 322 -7.70 -15.82 7.79
C ILE A 322 -8.39 -17.06 7.19
N THR A 323 -9.43 -17.57 7.82
CA THR A 323 -10.14 -18.75 7.32
C THR A 323 -10.70 -18.56 5.92
N GLU A 324 -11.25 -17.40 5.62
CA GLU A 324 -11.72 -17.08 4.27
C GLU A 324 -10.57 -17.09 3.26
N ALA A 325 -9.44 -16.43 3.57
CA ALA A 325 -8.27 -16.47 2.70
C ALA A 325 -7.77 -17.90 2.45
N LEU A 326 -7.71 -18.72 3.50
CA LEU A 326 -7.28 -20.12 3.39
C LEU A 326 -8.26 -20.97 2.58
N THR A 327 -9.56 -20.85 2.81
CA THR A 327 -10.57 -21.61 2.06
C THR A 327 -10.64 -21.21 0.58
N ASN A 328 -10.21 -20.01 0.25
CA ASN A 328 -10.08 -19.57 -1.14
C ASN A 328 -8.81 -20.12 -1.79
N ILE A 329 -7.66 -20.17 -1.09
CA ILE A 329 -6.37 -20.54 -1.68
C ILE A 329 -6.16 -22.07 -1.83
N ILE A 330 -6.80 -22.89 -1.01
CA ILE A 330 -6.64 -24.36 -1.05
C ILE A 330 -7.05 -25.02 -2.37
N TRP A 331 -7.74 -24.29 -3.26
CA TRP A 331 -8.06 -24.73 -4.60
C TRP A 331 -6.91 -24.60 -5.61
N ALA A 332 -5.78 -24.07 -5.18
CA ALA A 332 -4.50 -24.13 -5.89
C ALA A 332 -3.65 -25.26 -5.29
N PRO A 333 -2.94 -26.07 -6.09
CA PRO A 333 -1.98 -27.05 -5.57
C PRO A 333 -0.83 -26.34 -4.85
N LEU A 334 -0.81 -26.38 -3.53
CA LEU A 334 0.22 -25.80 -2.71
C LEU A 334 1.37 -26.78 -2.50
N LYS A 335 2.60 -26.38 -2.80
CA LYS A 335 3.79 -27.24 -2.80
C LYS A 335 4.02 -27.93 -1.46
N ASP A 336 3.98 -27.17 -0.37
CA ASP A 336 4.23 -27.65 0.98
C ASP A 336 2.99 -27.46 1.90
N GLY A 337 1.79 -27.50 1.31
CA GLY A 337 0.55 -27.26 2.05
C GLY A 337 0.51 -25.88 2.71
N LEU A 338 0.06 -25.81 3.96
CA LEU A 338 -0.05 -24.55 4.72
C LEU A 338 1.32 -23.87 4.94
N GLN A 339 2.41 -24.62 4.98
CA GLN A 339 3.74 -24.07 5.19
C GLN A 339 4.27 -23.24 4.02
N SER A 340 3.68 -23.38 2.85
CA SER A 340 3.99 -22.52 1.69
C SER A 340 3.17 -21.24 1.61
N ILE A 341 2.31 -20.99 2.59
CA ILE A 341 1.49 -19.79 2.68
C ILE A 341 2.20 -18.72 3.52
N SER A 342 2.18 -17.49 3.00
CA SER A 342 2.60 -16.29 3.71
C SER A 342 1.46 -15.27 3.68
N LEU A 343 1.18 -14.65 4.81
CA LEU A 343 0.10 -13.68 4.95
C LEU A 343 0.63 -12.25 5.04
N SER A 344 -0.07 -11.32 4.43
CA SER A 344 0.06 -9.90 4.74
C SER A 344 -1.22 -9.45 5.44
N ALA A 345 -1.10 -8.95 6.67
CA ALA A 345 -2.24 -8.55 7.48
C ALA A 345 -2.49 -7.05 7.35
N ASN A 346 -3.78 -6.65 7.33
CA ASN A 346 -4.15 -5.24 7.24
C ASN A 346 -5.32 -4.95 8.19
N TRP A 347 -5.10 -4.01 9.13
CA TRP A 347 -6.10 -3.56 10.08
C TRP A 347 -6.60 -2.16 9.73
N MET A 348 -7.86 -2.05 9.33
CA MET A 348 -8.57 -0.80 9.13
C MET A 348 -9.51 -0.60 10.33
N TRP A 349 -9.06 0.21 11.31
CA TRP A 349 -9.72 0.23 12.63
C TRP A 349 -10.02 1.64 13.12
N PRO A 350 -11.21 1.88 13.73
CA PRO A 350 -11.59 3.20 14.24
C PRO A 350 -11.10 3.43 15.69
N CYS A 351 -9.78 3.38 15.91
CA CYS A 351 -9.16 3.44 17.24
C CYS A 351 -9.46 4.72 18.04
N LYS A 352 -9.94 5.77 17.38
CA LYS A 352 -10.39 7.01 18.05
C LYS A 352 -11.77 6.86 18.73
N ASN A 353 -12.46 5.75 18.59
CA ASN A 353 -13.68 5.45 19.31
C ASN A 353 -13.35 4.70 20.60
N GLU A 354 -14.10 4.96 21.68
CA GLU A 354 -13.89 4.32 22.98
C GLU A 354 -13.99 2.79 22.88
N GLY A 355 -13.02 2.09 23.48
CA GLY A 355 -12.94 0.64 23.51
C GLY A 355 -12.33 -0.01 22.26
N GLU A 356 -12.04 0.76 21.20
CA GLU A 356 -11.58 0.19 19.95
C GLU A 356 -10.07 -0.16 19.94
N ASP A 357 -9.25 0.50 20.74
CA ASP A 357 -7.85 0.09 20.92
C ASP A 357 -7.76 -1.28 21.62
N ALA A 358 -8.56 -1.50 22.66
CA ALA A 358 -8.62 -2.79 23.34
C ALA A 358 -9.16 -3.91 22.41
N ARG A 359 -10.11 -3.58 21.54
CA ARG A 359 -10.66 -4.51 20.55
C ARG A 359 -9.63 -4.85 19.47
N LEU A 360 -8.88 -3.86 18.99
CA LEU A 360 -7.77 -4.08 18.04
C LEU A 360 -6.70 -5.00 18.64
N TYR A 361 -6.28 -4.74 19.88
CA TYR A 361 -5.33 -5.61 20.58
C TYR A 361 -5.82 -7.06 20.60
N SER A 362 -7.09 -7.28 20.98
CA SER A 362 -7.69 -8.61 21.00
C SER A 362 -7.75 -9.27 19.60
N ALA A 363 -7.99 -8.49 18.56
CA ALA A 363 -7.97 -8.95 17.17
C ALA A 363 -6.58 -9.42 16.74
N VAL A 364 -5.55 -8.62 17.03
CA VAL A 364 -4.14 -8.92 16.69
C VAL A 364 -3.64 -10.14 17.47
N GLU A 365 -3.95 -10.23 18.78
CA GLU A 365 -3.64 -11.38 19.61
C GLU A 365 -4.23 -12.66 19.01
N ALA A 366 -5.50 -12.66 18.67
CA ALA A 366 -6.19 -13.83 18.11
C ALA A 366 -5.63 -14.27 16.76
N ILE A 367 -5.19 -13.35 15.91
CA ILE A 367 -4.51 -13.68 14.64
C ILE A 367 -3.14 -14.26 14.89
N SER A 368 -2.38 -13.69 15.82
CA SER A 368 -1.04 -14.17 16.17
C SER A 368 -1.09 -15.62 16.65
N GLU A 369 -1.96 -15.90 17.62
CA GLU A 369 -2.17 -17.27 18.12
C GLU A 369 -2.59 -18.22 16.99
N PHE A 370 -3.57 -17.83 16.19
CA PHE A 370 -4.11 -18.68 15.13
C PHE A 370 -3.09 -18.95 14.01
N ALA A 371 -2.29 -17.94 13.62
CA ALA A 371 -1.22 -18.13 12.65
C ALA A 371 -0.11 -19.05 13.16
N ILE A 372 0.25 -18.94 14.45
CA ILE A 372 1.21 -19.86 15.11
C ILE A 372 0.69 -21.29 15.11
N ASP A 373 -0.56 -21.49 15.48
CA ASP A 373 -1.19 -22.83 15.52
C ASP A 373 -1.24 -23.47 14.13
N LEU A 374 -1.42 -22.68 13.07
CA LEU A 374 -1.43 -23.13 11.68
C LEU A 374 -0.02 -23.30 11.08
N GLY A 375 1.01 -22.78 11.73
CA GLY A 375 2.38 -22.75 11.20
C GLY A 375 2.55 -21.82 10.00
N ILE A 376 1.74 -20.76 9.91
CA ILE A 376 1.76 -19.77 8.83
C ILE A 376 2.43 -18.49 9.32
N ASN A 377 3.37 -17.94 8.53
CA ASN A 377 4.02 -16.69 8.88
C ASN A 377 3.21 -15.46 8.42
N VAL A 378 3.35 -14.37 9.17
CA VAL A 378 2.81 -13.04 8.83
C VAL A 378 3.97 -12.04 8.82
N PRO A 379 4.80 -12.02 7.76
CA PRO A 379 6.03 -11.22 7.72
C PRO A 379 5.77 -9.73 7.56
N THR A 380 4.61 -9.36 7.03
CA THR A 380 4.25 -7.96 6.77
C THR A 380 2.82 -7.67 7.19
N GLY A 381 2.59 -6.42 7.52
CA GLY A 381 1.27 -5.91 7.83
C GLY A 381 1.23 -4.39 7.73
N LYS A 382 0.03 -3.86 7.71
CA LYS A 382 -0.24 -2.43 7.70
C LYS A 382 -1.46 -2.14 8.55
N ASP A 383 -1.53 -0.93 9.09
CA ASP A 383 -2.72 -0.45 9.75
C ASP A 383 -3.20 0.91 9.23
N SER A 384 -4.45 1.22 9.49
CA SER A 384 -5.04 2.55 9.38
C SER A 384 -6.02 2.71 10.54
N LEU A 385 -5.59 3.44 11.57
CA LEU A 385 -6.28 3.48 12.86
C LEU A 385 -7.28 4.63 12.99
N SER A 386 -7.42 5.45 11.95
CA SER A 386 -8.34 6.59 11.91
C SER A 386 -9.58 6.33 11.01
N MET A 387 -10.09 5.10 11.03
CA MET A 387 -11.23 4.71 10.16
C MET A 387 -12.54 5.23 10.72
N LYS A 388 -12.69 6.56 10.73
CA LYS A 388 -13.86 7.28 11.22
C LYS A 388 -14.27 8.36 10.24
N GLN A 389 -15.56 8.43 9.92
CA GLN A 389 -16.18 9.50 9.15
C GLN A 389 -16.88 10.46 10.07
N LYS A 390 -16.69 11.76 9.86
CA LYS A 390 -17.47 12.81 10.52
C LYS A 390 -18.46 13.41 9.54
N TYR A 391 -19.66 13.57 10.00
CA TYR A 391 -20.74 14.28 9.30
C TYR A 391 -21.03 15.60 10.02
N PRO A 392 -21.39 16.67 9.30
CA PRO A 392 -21.77 17.94 9.89
C PRO A 392 -23.00 17.84 10.78
#